data_a841937e8c6c3be93c14c6ea53621478
#
_entry.id   a841937e8c6c3be93c14c6ea53621478
#
_cell.length_a   1.000
_cell.length_b   1.000
_cell.length_c   1.000
_cell.angle_alpha   90.00
_cell.angle_beta   90.00
_cell.angle_gamma   90.00
#
_symmetry.space_group_name_H-M   'P 1'
#
loop_
_entity.id
_entity.type
_entity.pdbx_description
1 polymer ?
#
loop_
_entity_poly.entity_id
_entity_poly.type
_entity_poly.pdbx_seq_one_letter_code
_entity_poly.pdbx_strand_id
1 'polypeptide(L)'
;MLPEHRHFLLRQSILGIYAEWEGFLKKSVALYLQEINKERVPFSNLHDYYISYQTDNVAKFKSPKTDFGTITKLSRNLFDMYQGHVVFSTAVNTESNANLKVTNTILRKLCLKCLRSEYETPLNKLLKFRNSIAHGDEGIPVKQSDVDDFTLLVQDLATDLTLSVNEGFQDKVYLTHRARESPDNSLLKR
;
A
#
# COMPACT_ATOMS: atom_id res chain seq x y z
N MET A 1 28.73 27.06 6.71
CA MET A 1 28.49 26.06 5.68
C MET A 1 28.52 26.77 4.34
N LEU A 2 29.28 26.27 3.35
CA LEU A 2 29.35 26.85 2.02
C LEU A 2 27.97 26.76 1.33
N PRO A 3 27.56 27.79 0.53
CA PRO A 3 26.25 27.78 -0.15
C PRO A 3 25.98 26.53 -0.97
N GLU A 4 27.01 26.03 -1.67
CA GLU A 4 26.94 24.81 -2.51
C GLU A 4 26.62 23.56 -1.65
N HIS A 5 27.27 23.40 -0.49
CA HIS A 5 26.98 22.29 0.40
C HIS A 5 25.55 22.34 0.94
N ARG A 6 25.05 23.55 1.25
CA ARG A 6 23.67 23.74 1.68
C ARG A 6 22.69 23.34 0.60
N HIS A 7 22.92 23.80 -0.62
CA HIS A 7 22.08 23.46 -1.78
C HIS A 7 22.04 21.94 -2.01
N PHE A 8 23.21 21.28 -1.99
CA PHE A 8 23.31 19.83 -2.11
C PHE A 8 22.49 19.11 -1.01
N LEU A 9 22.66 19.50 0.27
CA LEU A 9 21.95 18.87 1.37
C LEU A 9 20.43 19.03 1.28
N LEU A 10 19.93 20.21 0.88
CA LEU A 10 18.50 20.44 0.71
C LEU A 10 17.92 19.51 -0.40
N ARG A 11 18.64 19.34 -1.51
CA ARG A 11 18.21 18.42 -2.58
C ARG A 11 18.19 16.97 -2.10
N GLN A 12 19.22 16.52 -1.37
CA GLN A 12 19.26 15.17 -0.81
C GLN A 12 18.14 14.94 0.22
N SER A 13 17.78 15.95 1.01
CA SER A 13 16.65 15.87 1.92
C SER A 13 15.32 15.56 1.23
N ILE A 14 15.06 16.13 0.05
CA ILE A 14 13.86 15.84 -0.74
C ILE A 14 13.79 14.36 -1.13
N LEU A 15 14.92 13.79 -1.59
CA LEU A 15 14.99 12.37 -1.94
C LEU A 15 14.72 11.49 -0.72
N GLY A 16 15.31 11.84 0.42
CA GLY A 16 15.11 11.14 1.71
C GLY A 16 13.65 11.19 2.16
N ILE A 17 13.03 12.37 2.18
CA ILE A 17 11.62 12.56 2.58
C ILE A 17 10.68 11.71 1.74
N TYR A 18 10.88 11.67 0.41
CA TYR A 18 10.07 10.81 -0.44
C TYR A 18 10.32 9.32 -0.18
N ALA A 19 11.58 8.91 0.00
CA ALA A 19 11.93 7.52 0.29
C ALA A 19 11.31 7.05 1.62
N GLU A 20 11.28 7.90 2.64
CA GLU A 20 10.59 7.63 3.91
C GLU A 20 9.08 7.44 3.71
N TRP A 21 8.42 8.30 2.93
CA TRP A 21 7.00 8.14 2.61
C TRP A 21 6.72 6.81 1.91
N GLU A 22 7.42 6.52 0.81
CA GLU A 22 7.20 5.28 0.06
C GLU A 22 7.52 4.04 0.89
N GLY A 23 8.60 4.08 1.67
CA GLY A 23 8.99 3.02 2.60
C GLY A 23 7.96 2.79 3.69
N PHE A 24 7.44 3.87 4.28
CA PHE A 24 6.40 3.82 5.31
C PHE A 24 5.10 3.21 4.77
N LEU A 25 4.63 3.64 3.60
CA LEU A 25 3.45 3.07 2.94
C LEU A 25 3.60 1.56 2.73
N LYS A 26 4.72 1.13 2.12
CA LYS A 26 4.99 -0.29 1.87
C LYS A 26 5.00 -1.11 3.17
N LYS A 27 5.70 -0.61 4.19
CA LYS A 27 5.84 -1.29 5.48
C LYS A 27 4.52 -1.37 6.23
N SER A 28 3.73 -0.30 6.26
CA SER A 28 2.43 -0.28 6.94
C SER A 28 1.45 -1.27 6.33
N VAL A 29 1.34 -1.31 5.00
CA VAL A 29 0.48 -2.29 4.30
C VAL A 29 1.00 -3.71 4.48
N ALA A 30 2.32 -3.93 4.41
CA ALA A 30 2.91 -5.24 4.65
C ALA A 30 2.62 -5.76 6.06
N LEU A 31 2.77 -4.92 7.09
CA LEU A 31 2.45 -5.27 8.48
C LEU A 31 0.96 -5.58 8.64
N TYR A 32 0.07 -4.79 8.04
CA TYR A 32 -1.36 -5.05 8.05
C TYR A 32 -1.71 -6.43 7.51
N LEU A 33 -1.15 -6.80 6.35
CA LEU A 33 -1.35 -8.13 5.75
C LEU A 33 -0.72 -9.24 6.59
N GLN A 34 0.42 -9.00 7.24
CA GLN A 34 1.03 -9.95 8.17
C GLN A 34 0.13 -10.22 9.39
N GLU A 35 -0.48 -9.19 9.96
CA GLU A 35 -1.40 -9.37 11.08
C GLU A 35 -2.64 -10.17 10.65
N ILE A 36 -3.23 -9.89 9.48
CA ILE A 36 -4.34 -10.71 8.95
C ILE A 36 -3.91 -12.18 8.75
N ASN A 37 -2.69 -12.42 8.25
CA ASN A 37 -2.17 -13.78 8.09
C ASN A 37 -2.09 -14.55 9.41
N LYS A 38 -1.80 -13.88 10.53
CA LYS A 38 -1.77 -14.50 11.87
C LYS A 38 -3.16 -14.94 12.34
N GLU A 39 -4.20 -14.23 11.92
CA GLU A 39 -5.60 -14.56 12.22
C GLU A 39 -6.07 -15.87 11.56
N ARG A 40 -5.33 -16.41 10.58
CA ARG A 40 -5.63 -17.65 9.87
C ARG A 40 -7.06 -17.71 9.34
N VAL A 41 -7.51 -16.61 8.76
CA VAL A 41 -8.89 -16.45 8.27
C VAL A 41 -9.21 -17.49 7.19
N PRO A 42 -10.28 -18.28 7.31
CA PRO A 42 -10.76 -19.13 6.24
C PRO A 42 -11.12 -18.29 5.00
N PHE A 43 -10.79 -18.78 3.81
CA PHE A 43 -11.06 -18.08 2.56
C PHE A 43 -12.54 -17.69 2.43
N SER A 44 -13.47 -18.55 2.86
CA SER A 44 -14.91 -18.31 2.84
C SER A 44 -15.39 -17.13 3.70
N ASN A 45 -14.57 -16.71 4.68
CA ASN A 45 -14.89 -15.62 5.59
C ASN A 45 -14.28 -14.29 5.15
N LEU A 46 -13.44 -14.28 4.09
CA LEU A 46 -12.82 -13.06 3.59
C LEU A 46 -13.81 -12.23 2.76
N HIS A 47 -13.69 -10.91 2.91
CA HIS A 47 -14.37 -9.97 2.03
C HIS A 47 -13.91 -10.12 0.57
N ASP A 48 -14.81 -9.97 -0.39
CA ASP A 48 -14.56 -10.22 -1.83
C ASP A 48 -13.36 -9.43 -2.39
N TYR A 49 -13.09 -8.22 -1.87
CA TYR A 49 -11.94 -7.43 -2.29
C TYR A 49 -10.61 -8.09 -1.91
N TYR A 50 -10.55 -8.76 -0.76
CA TYR A 50 -9.36 -9.51 -0.33
C TYR A 50 -9.16 -10.78 -1.13
N ILE A 51 -10.25 -11.43 -1.53
CA ILE A 51 -10.23 -12.55 -2.47
C ILE A 51 -9.67 -12.06 -3.81
N SER A 52 -10.18 -10.93 -4.31
CA SER A 52 -9.73 -10.33 -5.57
C SER A 52 -8.27 -9.86 -5.47
N TYR A 53 -7.86 -9.27 -4.35
CA TYR A 53 -6.48 -8.84 -4.11
C TYR A 53 -5.51 -10.04 -4.17
N GLN A 54 -5.86 -11.14 -3.52
CA GLN A 54 -5.05 -12.36 -3.54
C GLN A 54 -5.01 -12.98 -4.93
N THR A 55 -6.14 -13.03 -5.63
CA THR A 55 -6.24 -13.56 -6.99
C THR A 55 -5.43 -12.72 -7.99
N ASP A 56 -5.45 -11.40 -7.90
CA ASP A 56 -4.67 -10.48 -8.74
C ASP A 56 -3.15 -10.68 -8.55
N ASN A 57 -2.73 -11.04 -7.34
CA ASN A 57 -1.33 -11.35 -7.02
C ASN A 57 -0.87 -12.74 -7.48
N VAL A 58 -1.75 -13.74 -7.44
CA VAL A 58 -1.42 -15.14 -7.79
C VAL A 58 -1.65 -15.41 -9.27
N ALA A 59 -2.68 -14.83 -9.86
CA ALA A 59 -3.14 -15.13 -11.19
C ALA A 59 -2.87 -13.98 -12.15
N LYS A 60 -1.89 -14.15 -13.03
CA LYS A 60 -1.74 -13.29 -14.21
C LYS A 60 -2.85 -13.58 -15.23
N PHE A 61 -4.12 -13.43 -14.83
CA PHE A 61 -5.28 -13.64 -15.72
C PHE A 61 -5.32 -12.67 -16.92
N LYS A 62 -4.49 -11.65 -16.93
CA LYS A 62 -4.53 -10.56 -17.94
C LYS A 62 -3.71 -10.82 -19.20
N SER A 63 -3.12 -12.00 -19.37
CA SER A 63 -2.39 -12.27 -20.61
C SER A 63 -3.32 -12.86 -21.67
N PRO A 64 -3.48 -12.22 -22.86
CA PRO A 64 -4.26 -12.77 -23.95
C PRO A 64 -3.66 -14.06 -24.57
N LYS A 65 -2.51 -14.51 -24.09
CA LYS A 65 -1.79 -15.71 -24.50
C LYS A 65 -1.76 -16.81 -23.42
N THR A 66 -2.69 -16.82 -22.48
CA THR A 66 -2.71 -17.82 -21.43
C THR A 66 -3.20 -19.15 -22.02
N ASP A 67 -2.33 -20.14 -22.08
CA ASP A 67 -2.69 -21.50 -22.56
C ASP A 67 -3.58 -22.24 -21.57
N PHE A 68 -4.27 -23.28 -22.04
CA PHE A 68 -5.21 -24.05 -21.23
C PHE A 68 -4.55 -24.74 -20.03
N GLY A 69 -3.28 -25.18 -20.16
CA GLY A 69 -2.53 -25.78 -19.06
C GLY A 69 -2.27 -24.79 -17.92
N THR A 70 -1.97 -23.54 -18.25
CA THR A 70 -1.85 -22.45 -17.27
C THR A 70 -3.17 -22.14 -16.59
N ILE A 71 -4.28 -22.09 -17.35
CA ILE A 71 -5.64 -21.90 -16.79
C ILE A 71 -5.96 -23.04 -15.81
N THR A 72 -5.67 -24.29 -16.18
CA THR A 72 -5.92 -25.46 -15.31
C THR A 72 -5.14 -25.37 -14.00
N LYS A 73 -3.85 -24.99 -14.05
CA LYS A 73 -3.04 -24.79 -12.83
C LYS A 73 -3.59 -23.68 -11.95
N LEU A 74 -3.99 -22.54 -12.53
CA LEU A 74 -4.57 -21.43 -11.81
C LEU A 74 -5.91 -21.82 -11.14
N SER A 75 -6.76 -22.54 -11.87
CA SER A 75 -8.04 -23.03 -11.33
C SER A 75 -7.82 -24.00 -10.15
N ARG A 76 -6.85 -24.89 -10.25
CA ARG A 76 -6.49 -25.80 -9.15
C ARG A 76 -5.99 -25.00 -7.95
N ASN A 77 -5.08 -24.07 -8.14
CA ASN A 77 -4.54 -23.23 -7.06
C ASN A 77 -5.65 -22.45 -6.36
N LEU A 78 -6.60 -21.86 -7.10
CA LEU A 78 -7.73 -21.15 -6.51
C LEU A 78 -8.63 -22.09 -5.70
N PHE A 79 -8.88 -23.32 -6.20
CA PHE A 79 -9.66 -24.30 -5.48
C PHE A 79 -8.98 -24.73 -4.17
N ASP A 80 -7.67 -25.00 -4.22
CA ASP A 80 -6.88 -25.37 -3.04
C ASP A 80 -6.83 -24.23 -2.00
N MET A 81 -6.72 -22.98 -2.48
CA MET A 81 -6.81 -21.79 -1.62
C MET A 81 -8.17 -21.66 -0.94
N TYR A 82 -9.26 -21.95 -1.67
CA TYR A 82 -10.61 -21.87 -1.13
C TYR A 82 -10.86 -22.86 0.02
N GLN A 83 -10.19 -24.02 0.01
CA GLN A 83 -10.29 -25.03 1.06
C GLN A 83 -9.42 -24.75 2.29
N GLY A 84 -8.52 -23.79 2.21
CA GLY A 84 -7.55 -23.48 3.25
C GLY A 84 -7.73 -22.11 3.91
N HIS A 85 -6.68 -21.70 4.59
CA HIS A 85 -6.50 -20.35 5.08
C HIS A 85 -5.69 -19.55 4.07
N VAL A 86 -6.08 -18.30 3.86
CA VAL A 86 -5.34 -17.43 2.95
C VAL A 86 -4.08 -16.90 3.63
N VAL A 87 -2.98 -16.91 2.87
CA VAL A 87 -1.73 -16.25 3.25
C VAL A 87 -1.45 -15.17 2.20
N PHE A 88 -1.62 -13.91 2.59
CA PHE A 88 -1.34 -12.78 1.72
C PHE A 88 0.17 -12.58 1.55
N SER A 89 0.58 -12.30 0.31
CA SER A 89 1.92 -11.77 0.06
C SER A 89 2.05 -10.38 0.67
N THR A 90 3.15 -10.13 1.37
CA THR A 90 3.47 -8.83 1.97
C THR A 90 4.24 -7.91 1.02
N ALA A 91 4.51 -8.35 -0.22
CA ALA A 91 5.13 -7.53 -1.23
C ALA A 91 4.13 -6.50 -1.77
N VAL A 92 4.36 -5.24 -1.46
CA VAL A 92 3.51 -4.12 -1.89
C VAL A 92 4.15 -3.42 -3.08
N ASN A 93 3.44 -3.41 -4.21
CA ASN A 93 3.88 -2.69 -5.40
C ASN A 93 3.29 -1.28 -5.42
N THR A 94 4.16 -0.26 -5.37
CA THR A 94 3.80 1.16 -5.47
C THR A 94 4.05 1.73 -6.87
N GLU A 95 4.34 0.87 -7.86
CA GLU A 95 4.67 1.28 -9.25
C GLU A 95 5.85 2.28 -9.30
N SER A 96 6.73 2.26 -8.30
CA SER A 96 7.83 3.21 -8.08
C SER A 96 7.36 4.66 -7.95
N ASN A 97 6.08 4.87 -7.68
CA ASN A 97 5.45 6.19 -7.60
C ASN A 97 4.31 6.20 -6.57
N ALA A 98 4.65 6.42 -5.30
CA ALA A 98 3.68 6.47 -4.21
C ALA A 98 2.90 7.80 -4.17
N ASN A 99 2.26 8.18 -5.29
CA ASN A 99 1.33 9.31 -5.35
C ASN A 99 -0.02 8.96 -4.68
N LEU A 100 -0.89 9.95 -4.48
CA LEU A 100 -2.17 9.76 -3.80
C LEU A 100 -3.07 8.75 -4.53
N LYS A 101 -3.08 8.76 -5.86
CA LYS A 101 -3.88 7.82 -6.67
C LYS A 101 -3.44 6.38 -6.46
N VAL A 102 -2.14 6.11 -6.52
CA VAL A 102 -1.57 4.76 -6.29
C VAL A 102 -1.84 4.33 -4.84
N THR A 103 -1.55 5.20 -3.87
CA THR A 103 -1.82 4.94 -2.45
C THR A 103 -3.29 4.59 -2.22
N ASN A 104 -4.21 5.44 -2.66
CA ASN A 104 -5.65 5.21 -2.47
C ASN A 104 -6.17 4.00 -3.27
N THR A 105 -5.51 3.62 -4.37
CA THR A 105 -5.85 2.37 -5.07
C THR A 105 -5.48 1.15 -4.22
N ILE A 106 -4.33 1.16 -3.56
CA ILE A 106 -3.92 0.09 -2.63
C ILE A 106 -4.91 0.01 -1.45
N LEU A 107 -5.22 1.15 -0.84
CA LEU A 107 -6.13 1.20 0.30
C LEU A 107 -7.54 0.71 -0.04
N ARG A 108 -8.10 1.10 -1.20
CA ARG A 108 -9.41 0.61 -1.67
C ARG A 108 -9.43 -0.89 -1.89
N LYS A 109 -8.37 -1.46 -2.47
CA LYS A 109 -8.24 -2.91 -2.66
C LYS A 109 -8.28 -3.68 -1.33
N LEU A 110 -7.90 -3.03 -0.24
CA LEU A 110 -7.90 -3.56 1.12
C LEU A 110 -9.06 -3.03 1.97
N CYS A 111 -10.11 -2.47 1.37
CA CYS A 111 -11.26 -1.87 2.06
C CYS A 111 -10.88 -0.86 3.15
N LEU A 112 -9.68 -0.29 3.07
CA LEU A 112 -9.18 0.71 4.00
C LEU A 112 -9.67 2.11 3.60
N LYS A 113 -9.76 2.99 4.60
CA LYS A 113 -10.11 4.39 4.38
C LYS A 113 -9.04 5.08 3.53
N CYS A 114 -9.47 5.74 2.47
CA CYS A 114 -8.57 6.51 1.60
C CYS A 114 -8.00 7.73 2.32
N LEU A 115 -6.79 8.10 1.97
CA LEU A 115 -6.19 9.36 2.37
C LEU A 115 -6.94 10.54 1.73
N ARG A 116 -6.94 11.68 2.41
CA ARG A 116 -7.68 12.88 2.04
C ARG A 116 -7.19 13.47 0.71
N SER A 117 -8.11 13.99 -0.09
CA SER A 117 -7.80 14.58 -1.40
C SER A 117 -6.91 15.82 -1.34
N GLU A 118 -6.89 16.53 -0.21
CA GLU A 118 -6.05 17.71 0.00
C GLU A 118 -4.54 17.40 -0.10
N TYR A 119 -4.13 16.13 0.09
CA TYR A 119 -2.75 15.71 -0.10
C TYR A 119 -2.31 15.60 -1.57
N GLU A 120 -3.23 15.63 -2.52
CA GLU A 120 -2.89 15.37 -3.93
C GLU A 120 -1.91 16.40 -4.49
N THR A 121 -2.20 17.68 -4.32
CA THR A 121 -1.35 18.76 -4.84
C THR A 121 0.03 18.79 -4.18
N PRO A 122 0.16 18.79 -2.83
CA PRO A 122 1.47 18.84 -2.19
C PRO A 122 2.28 17.56 -2.42
N LEU A 123 1.66 16.38 -2.48
CA LEU A 123 2.35 15.14 -2.75
C LEU A 123 2.85 15.09 -4.22
N ASN A 124 2.06 15.56 -5.18
CA ASN A 124 2.49 15.69 -6.56
C ASN A 124 3.64 16.70 -6.72
N LYS A 125 3.66 17.77 -5.91
CA LYS A 125 4.79 18.72 -5.85
C LYS A 125 6.06 18.00 -5.35
N LEU A 126 5.99 17.25 -4.25
CA LEU A 126 7.11 16.45 -3.72
C LEU A 126 7.65 15.48 -4.79
N LEU A 127 6.77 14.77 -5.46
CA LEU A 127 7.13 13.84 -6.54
C LEU A 127 7.84 14.54 -7.72
N LYS A 128 7.34 15.69 -8.13
CA LYS A 128 8.00 16.52 -9.18
C LYS A 128 9.42 16.89 -8.77
N PHE A 129 9.62 17.37 -7.55
CA PHE A 129 10.94 17.71 -7.02
C PHE A 129 11.86 16.48 -6.99
N ARG A 130 11.39 15.37 -6.42
CA ARG A 130 12.13 14.11 -6.35
C ARG A 130 12.56 13.62 -7.73
N ASN A 131 11.66 13.62 -8.70
CA ASN A 131 11.95 13.15 -10.05
C ASN A 131 12.98 14.05 -10.74
N SER A 132 12.82 15.37 -10.68
CA SER A 132 13.77 16.33 -11.23
C SER A 132 15.17 16.15 -10.63
N ILE A 133 15.24 16.02 -9.30
CA ILE A 133 16.53 15.81 -8.60
C ILE A 133 17.17 14.48 -8.99
N ALA A 134 16.39 13.40 -9.04
CA ALA A 134 16.87 12.06 -9.38
C ALA A 134 17.38 11.97 -10.83
N HIS A 135 16.83 12.78 -11.74
CA HIS A 135 17.31 12.88 -13.14
C HIS A 135 18.46 13.89 -13.33
N GLY A 136 18.97 14.48 -12.24
CA GLY A 136 20.10 15.43 -12.32
C GLY A 136 19.71 16.83 -12.81
N ASP A 137 18.42 17.14 -12.89
CA ASP A 137 17.95 18.47 -13.27
C ASP A 137 18.25 19.48 -12.14
N GLU A 138 19.06 20.50 -12.46
CA GLU A 138 19.42 21.57 -11.54
C GLU A 138 18.45 22.78 -11.59
N GLY A 139 17.48 22.75 -12.51
CA GLY A 139 16.58 23.87 -12.77
C GLY A 139 15.56 24.15 -11.67
N ILE A 140 15.32 23.20 -10.73
CA ILE A 140 14.39 23.42 -9.62
C ILE A 140 15.19 23.87 -8.37
N PRO A 141 15.04 25.14 -7.94
CA PRO A 141 15.65 25.60 -6.71
C PRO A 141 14.91 24.99 -5.52
N VAL A 142 15.65 24.35 -4.60
CA VAL A 142 15.11 23.81 -3.34
C VAL A 142 15.42 24.78 -2.22
N LYS A 143 14.38 25.19 -1.49
CA LYS A 143 14.47 26.06 -0.32
C LYS A 143 14.29 25.25 0.95
N GLN A 144 14.72 25.81 2.10
CA GLN A 144 14.48 25.22 3.42
C GLN A 144 12.98 25.02 3.65
N SER A 145 12.15 26.01 3.28
CA SER A 145 10.69 25.91 3.41
C SER A 145 10.09 24.72 2.65
N ASP A 146 10.66 24.34 1.48
CA ASP A 146 10.16 23.15 0.76
C ASP A 146 10.47 21.86 1.55
N VAL A 147 11.64 21.77 2.19
CA VAL A 147 12.01 20.64 3.05
C VAL A 147 11.09 20.57 4.27
N ASP A 148 10.82 21.70 4.91
CA ASP A 148 9.96 21.79 6.08
C ASP A 148 8.51 21.40 5.73
N ASP A 149 7.96 21.98 4.66
CA ASP A 149 6.61 21.69 4.17
C ASP A 149 6.43 20.20 3.79
N PHE A 150 7.40 19.61 3.09
CA PHE A 150 7.32 18.19 2.71
C PHE A 150 7.51 17.26 3.89
N THR A 151 8.29 17.66 4.90
CA THR A 151 8.44 16.88 6.13
C THR A 151 7.10 16.82 6.87
N LEU A 152 6.42 17.96 7.05
CA LEU A 152 5.09 18.01 7.64
C LEU A 152 4.07 17.19 6.85
N LEU A 153 4.06 17.33 5.52
CA LEU A 153 3.20 16.54 4.64
C LEU A 153 3.36 15.04 4.87
N VAL A 154 4.61 14.54 4.93
CA VAL A 154 4.86 13.10 5.12
C VAL A 154 4.46 12.64 6.52
N GLN A 155 4.61 13.48 7.54
CA GLN A 155 4.13 13.19 8.89
C GLN A 155 2.60 13.07 8.94
N ASP A 156 1.87 13.97 8.28
CA ASP A 156 0.42 13.94 8.19
C ASP A 156 -0.07 12.70 7.42
N LEU A 157 0.55 12.42 6.27
CA LEU A 157 0.26 11.22 5.47
C LEU A 157 0.49 9.93 6.27
N ALA A 158 1.59 9.85 7.02
CA ALA A 158 1.91 8.70 7.85
C ALA A 158 0.91 8.54 8.99
N THR A 159 0.47 9.63 9.59
CA THR A 159 -0.56 9.64 10.64
C THR A 159 -1.88 9.13 10.12
N ASP A 160 -2.40 9.69 9.02
CA ASP A 160 -3.66 9.28 8.42
C ASP A 160 -3.62 7.81 7.94
N LEU A 161 -2.50 7.38 7.36
CA LEU A 161 -2.31 5.99 6.96
C LEU A 161 -2.34 5.04 8.15
N THR A 162 -1.66 5.41 9.25
CA THR A 162 -1.64 4.60 10.48
C THR A 162 -3.05 4.45 11.05
N LEU A 163 -3.82 5.54 11.09
CA LEU A 163 -5.21 5.50 11.54
C LEU A 163 -6.05 4.58 10.65
N SER A 164 -5.95 4.75 9.32
CA SER A 164 -6.69 3.92 8.36
C SER A 164 -6.40 2.43 8.52
N VAL A 165 -5.12 2.06 8.68
CA VAL A 165 -4.70 0.66 8.86
C VAL A 165 -5.20 0.10 10.19
N ASN A 166 -5.07 0.86 11.28
CA ASN A 166 -5.52 0.43 12.61
C ASN A 166 -7.04 0.28 12.68
N GLU A 167 -7.79 1.28 12.20
CA GLU A 167 -9.26 1.21 12.12
C GLU A 167 -9.68 -0.01 11.30
N GLY A 168 -9.09 -0.18 10.10
CA GLY A 168 -9.42 -1.30 9.23
C GLY A 168 -9.15 -2.67 9.87
N PHE A 169 -8.10 -2.80 10.69
CA PHE A 169 -7.82 -4.04 11.42
C PHE A 169 -8.79 -4.27 12.57
N GLN A 170 -9.05 -3.24 13.38
CA GLN A 170 -9.99 -3.30 14.51
C GLN A 170 -11.42 -3.61 14.05
N ASP A 171 -11.87 -2.96 12.99
CA ASP A 171 -13.20 -3.16 12.39
C ASP A 171 -13.29 -4.45 11.56
N LYS A 172 -12.18 -5.19 11.46
CA LYS A 172 -12.08 -6.44 10.69
C LYS A 172 -12.63 -6.30 9.27
N VAL A 173 -12.29 -5.20 8.57
CA VAL A 173 -12.81 -4.92 7.21
C VAL A 173 -12.45 -5.99 6.19
N TYR A 174 -11.48 -6.84 6.51
CA TYR A 174 -11.07 -8.00 5.73
C TYR A 174 -12.06 -9.18 5.79
N LEU A 175 -13.02 -9.16 6.72
CA LEU A 175 -14.05 -10.19 6.85
C LEU A 175 -15.34 -9.82 6.11
N THR A 176 -16.09 -10.84 5.67
CA THR A 176 -17.48 -10.66 5.25
C THR A 176 -18.34 -10.12 6.39
N HIS A 177 -19.44 -9.44 6.08
CA HIS A 177 -20.38 -8.91 7.07
C HIS A 177 -20.85 -10.02 8.03
N ARG A 178 -21.21 -11.20 7.49
CA ARG A 178 -21.64 -12.35 8.27
C ARG A 178 -20.57 -12.83 9.26
N ALA A 179 -19.30 -12.85 8.84
CA ALA A 179 -18.20 -13.31 9.69
C ALA A 179 -17.86 -12.29 10.80
N ARG A 180 -18.10 -10.99 10.55
CA ARG A 180 -17.93 -9.93 11.58
C ARG A 180 -18.98 -9.99 12.68
N GLU A 181 -20.23 -10.32 12.35
CA GLU A 181 -21.34 -10.36 13.28
C GLU A 181 -21.47 -11.70 14.02
N SER A 182 -20.73 -12.72 13.62
CA SER A 182 -20.76 -14.01 14.30
C SER A 182 -20.07 -13.92 15.66
N PRO A 183 -20.78 -14.17 16.78
CA PRO A 183 -20.20 -14.13 18.13
C PRO A 183 -19.19 -15.26 18.38
N ASP A 184 -19.09 -16.20 17.46
CA ASP A 184 -18.29 -17.41 17.64
C ASP A 184 -16.89 -17.26 17.06
N ASN A 185 -15.95 -16.79 17.89
CA ASN A 185 -14.52 -16.78 17.61
C ASN A 185 -13.92 -18.19 17.40
N SER A 186 -14.74 -19.27 17.55
CA SER A 186 -14.30 -20.65 17.35
C SER A 186 -14.11 -21.00 15.87
N LEU A 187 -14.72 -20.24 14.95
CA LEU A 187 -14.56 -20.43 13.49
C LEU A 187 -13.19 -19.95 12.95
N LEU A 188 -12.44 -19.19 13.74
CA LEU A 188 -11.08 -18.74 13.39
C LEU A 188 -9.99 -19.75 13.80
N LYS A 189 -10.33 -20.83 14.51
CA LYS A 189 -9.38 -21.79 15.10
C LYS A 189 -9.45 -23.22 14.53
N ARG A 190 -10.12 -23.41 13.41
CA ARG A 190 -10.16 -24.74 12.76
C ARG A 190 -9.31 -24.80 11.49
#